data_de1a0662049a0f4f7273f9745591b52d
#
_entry.id   de1a0662049a0f4f7273f9745591b52d
#
_cell.length_a   1.000
_cell.length_b   1.000
_cell.length_c   1.000
_cell.angle_alpha   90.00
_cell.angle_beta   90.00
_cell.angle_gamma   90.00
#
_symmetry.space_group_name_H-M   'P 1'
#
loop_
_entity.id
_entity.type
_entity.pdbx_description
1 polymer ?
#
loop_
_entity_poly.entity_id
_entity_poly.type
_entity_poly.pdbx_seq_one_letter_code
_entity_poly.pdbx_strand_id
1 'polypeptide(L)'
;MDELYRKLLAQLEEGQDTVLAFITEGGGSIPRTTGAYMLVGREGRIFGTIGGGNLEYQAVLHAQELVQEKKSEYREYDLGTGEGKGLGMVCGGRVKVCFYFMNGAHGEAESLAQALAAQEQYRSYWIFFALDGTGIRVLEKEAWEMLPAAQEKAGHCRILELDGKTYYAEEFCYDGKVYLFGGGHLAQELVPVLHHLDFCCIVLDDREEYVDKALFPDAGQTMLVDFTKLDEILSIRKNDYLVIVTRGHRCDADAEAFALRTGASYIGVVGSRRKTKYVRDKLEAQGFTKEQLDSVYAPIGIEIGSETPAEIAISIAAQLIQIRSAKTGKRKGAHPALHT
;
A
#
# COMPACT_ATOMS: atom_id res chain seq x y z
N MET A 1 3.23 -6.89 -2.58
CA MET A 1 2.63 -7.60 -3.74
C MET A 1 3.63 -7.81 -4.88
N ASP A 2 4.55 -6.88 -5.09
CA ASP A 2 5.59 -6.99 -6.10
C ASP A 2 6.38 -8.32 -6.01
N GLU A 3 6.88 -8.67 -4.83
CA GLU A 3 7.61 -9.93 -4.63
C GLU A 3 6.76 -11.18 -4.88
N LEU A 4 5.46 -11.16 -4.53
CA LEU A 4 4.54 -12.26 -4.84
C LEU A 4 4.41 -12.46 -6.34
N TYR A 5 4.18 -11.38 -7.11
CA TYR A 5 4.00 -11.47 -8.55
C TYR A 5 5.28 -11.90 -9.26
N ARG A 6 6.45 -11.42 -8.82
CA ARG A 6 7.75 -11.86 -9.35
C ARG A 6 7.98 -13.35 -9.12
N LYS A 7 7.70 -13.84 -7.90
CA LYS A 7 7.82 -15.28 -7.60
C LYS A 7 6.84 -16.12 -8.41
N LEU A 8 5.61 -15.63 -8.55
CA LEU A 8 4.59 -16.32 -9.33
C LEU A 8 4.95 -16.37 -10.81
N LEU A 9 5.41 -15.26 -11.40
CA LEU A 9 5.90 -15.23 -12.78
C LEU A 9 7.06 -16.20 -12.98
N ALA A 10 8.05 -16.23 -12.09
CA ALA A 10 9.17 -17.16 -12.17
C ALA A 10 8.70 -18.62 -12.18
N GLN A 11 7.72 -18.98 -11.34
CA GLN A 11 7.15 -20.34 -11.36
C GLN A 11 6.47 -20.67 -12.69
N LEU A 12 5.69 -19.73 -13.25
CA LEU A 12 5.01 -19.93 -14.54
C LEU A 12 5.99 -20.02 -15.72
N GLU A 13 7.05 -19.21 -15.72
CA GLU A 13 8.12 -19.24 -16.72
C GLU A 13 8.92 -20.55 -16.68
N GLU A 14 9.11 -21.13 -15.50
CA GLU A 14 9.71 -22.44 -15.30
C GLU A 14 8.75 -23.61 -15.63
N GLY A 15 7.51 -23.30 -16.02
CA GLY A 15 6.48 -24.31 -16.32
C GLY A 15 6.00 -25.08 -15.08
N GLN A 16 6.11 -24.48 -13.91
CA GLN A 16 5.70 -25.09 -12.66
C GLN A 16 4.21 -24.85 -12.39
N ASP A 17 3.51 -25.93 -12.04
CA ASP A 17 2.14 -25.87 -11.55
C ASP A 17 2.11 -25.25 -10.15
N THR A 18 1.28 -24.23 -9.92
CA THR A 18 1.16 -23.53 -8.63
C THR A 18 -0.29 -23.27 -8.25
N VAL A 19 -0.53 -23.08 -6.97
CA VAL A 19 -1.80 -22.61 -6.42
C VAL A 19 -1.55 -21.31 -5.63
N LEU A 20 -2.27 -20.26 -6.00
CA LEU A 20 -2.36 -19.03 -5.22
C LEU A 20 -3.58 -19.14 -4.30
N ALA A 21 -3.34 -19.27 -2.99
CA ALA A 21 -4.39 -19.27 -1.98
C ALA A 21 -4.58 -17.85 -1.43
N PHE A 22 -5.82 -17.36 -1.37
CA PHE A 22 -6.12 -16.05 -0.81
C PHE A 22 -7.50 -15.98 -0.13
N ILE A 23 -7.59 -15.12 0.90
CA ILE A 23 -8.83 -14.91 1.64
C ILE A 23 -9.73 -13.97 0.85
N THR A 24 -10.92 -14.47 0.49
CA THR A 24 -11.94 -13.68 -0.24
C THR A 24 -12.97 -13.07 0.69
N GLU A 25 -13.31 -13.77 1.75
CA GLU A 25 -14.27 -13.33 2.76
C GLU A 25 -13.82 -13.79 4.16
N GLY A 26 -14.12 -12.99 5.17
CA GLY A 26 -13.87 -13.37 6.55
C GLY A 26 -14.82 -12.68 7.51
N GLY A 27 -15.25 -13.42 8.53
CA GLY A 27 -16.17 -12.94 9.56
C GLY A 27 -15.75 -13.38 10.97
N GLY A 28 -16.06 -12.55 11.96
CA GLY A 28 -15.65 -12.77 13.35
C GLY A 28 -14.18 -12.40 13.60
N SER A 29 -13.57 -13.00 14.63
CA SER A 29 -12.15 -12.80 14.93
C SER A 29 -11.28 -13.70 14.04
N ILE A 30 -10.60 -13.11 13.08
CA ILE A 30 -9.76 -13.80 12.11
C ILE A 30 -8.33 -13.28 12.15
N PRO A 31 -7.31 -14.12 11.90
CA PRO A 31 -5.89 -13.71 11.99
C PRO A 31 -5.45 -12.77 10.87
N ARG A 32 -6.09 -12.87 9.69
CA ARG A 32 -5.87 -11.97 8.54
C ARG A 32 -7.17 -11.70 7.81
N THR A 33 -7.25 -10.53 7.17
CA THR A 33 -8.42 -10.09 6.38
C THR A 33 -8.27 -10.46 4.91
N THR A 34 -9.29 -10.15 4.10
CA THR A 34 -9.23 -10.19 2.62
C THR A 34 -7.94 -9.54 2.09
N GLY A 35 -7.40 -10.09 1.01
CA GLY A 35 -6.12 -9.64 0.44
C GLY A 35 -4.87 -10.23 1.10
N ALA A 36 -5.01 -11.26 1.95
CA ALA A 36 -3.87 -12.07 2.39
C ALA A 36 -3.65 -13.21 1.38
N TYR A 37 -2.41 -13.36 0.92
CA TYR A 37 -2.03 -14.29 -0.13
C TYR A 37 -0.95 -15.26 0.31
N MET A 38 -1.01 -16.48 -0.23
CA MET A 38 -0.01 -17.53 -0.04
C MET A 38 0.18 -18.30 -1.36
N LEU A 39 1.41 -18.39 -1.84
CA LEU A 39 1.78 -19.16 -3.02
C LEU A 39 2.29 -20.55 -2.61
N VAL A 40 1.72 -21.58 -3.20
CA VAL A 40 2.04 -22.99 -2.89
C VAL A 40 2.37 -23.72 -4.18
N GLY A 41 3.47 -24.46 -4.18
CA GLY A 41 3.87 -25.40 -5.22
C GLY A 41 3.77 -26.85 -4.76
N ARG A 42 4.34 -27.77 -5.52
CA ARG A 42 4.33 -29.22 -5.19
C ARG A 42 4.97 -29.54 -3.86
N GLU A 43 6.07 -28.86 -3.51
CA GLU A 43 6.85 -29.11 -2.30
C GLU A 43 6.34 -28.36 -1.06
N GLY A 44 5.35 -27.50 -1.24
CA GLY A 44 4.75 -26.71 -0.16
C GLY A 44 4.70 -25.21 -0.42
N ARG A 45 4.68 -24.44 0.64
CA ARG A 45 4.59 -22.99 0.56
C ARG A 45 5.86 -22.37 -0.01
N ILE A 46 5.71 -21.57 -1.08
CA ILE A 46 6.78 -20.81 -1.74
C ILE A 46 6.89 -19.42 -1.14
N PHE A 47 5.73 -18.73 -0.90
CA PHE A 47 5.72 -17.34 -0.45
C PHE A 47 4.41 -16.99 0.26
N GLY A 48 4.46 -15.94 1.09
CA GLY A 48 3.29 -15.31 1.70
C GLY A 48 2.64 -16.09 2.85
N THR A 49 1.48 -15.63 3.32
CA THR A 49 0.74 -16.23 4.44
C THR A 49 -0.71 -15.79 4.43
N ILE A 50 -1.62 -16.69 4.78
CA ILE A 50 -3.05 -16.41 4.98
C ILE A 50 -3.45 -16.32 6.46
N GLY A 51 -2.47 -16.27 7.38
CA GLY A 51 -2.75 -16.02 8.79
C GLY A 51 -2.03 -16.94 9.79
N GLY A 52 -1.24 -17.89 9.31
CA GLY A 52 -0.46 -18.80 10.15
C GLY A 52 -1.28 -19.88 10.86
N GLY A 53 -0.62 -20.62 11.75
CA GLY A 53 -1.24 -21.66 12.59
C GLY A 53 -1.85 -22.81 11.78
N ASN A 54 -2.89 -23.41 12.38
CA ASN A 54 -3.54 -24.59 11.79
C ASN A 54 -4.27 -24.29 10.46
N LEU A 55 -4.82 -23.07 10.31
CA LEU A 55 -5.43 -22.65 9.04
C LEU A 55 -4.42 -22.74 7.88
N GLU A 56 -3.24 -22.15 8.05
CA GLU A 56 -2.21 -22.15 7.02
C GLU A 56 -1.69 -23.55 6.72
N TYR A 57 -1.47 -24.36 7.76
CA TYR A 57 -1.05 -25.75 7.61
C TYR A 57 -2.06 -26.57 6.76
N GLN A 58 -3.35 -26.51 7.09
CA GLN A 58 -4.38 -27.20 6.33
C GLN A 58 -4.53 -26.65 4.90
N ALA A 59 -4.40 -25.34 4.75
CA ALA A 59 -4.46 -24.72 3.42
C ALA A 59 -3.28 -25.10 2.53
N VAL A 60 -2.06 -25.25 3.09
CA VAL A 60 -0.89 -25.72 2.33
C VAL A 60 -1.11 -27.15 1.85
N LEU A 61 -1.56 -28.07 2.72
CA LEU A 61 -1.83 -29.46 2.34
C LEU A 61 -2.87 -29.53 1.22
N HIS A 62 -3.98 -28.80 1.38
CA HIS A 62 -5.03 -28.77 0.38
C HIS A 62 -4.57 -28.15 -0.95
N ALA A 63 -3.77 -27.06 -0.90
CA ALA A 63 -3.20 -26.47 -2.11
C ALA A 63 -2.28 -27.43 -2.86
N GLN A 64 -1.48 -28.27 -2.14
CA GLN A 64 -0.64 -29.29 -2.76
C GLN A 64 -1.47 -30.38 -3.48
N GLU A 65 -2.61 -30.77 -2.90
CA GLU A 65 -3.56 -31.69 -3.56
C GLU A 65 -4.08 -31.05 -4.87
N LEU A 66 -4.49 -29.77 -4.83
CA LEU A 66 -5.00 -29.05 -5.99
C LEU A 66 -3.94 -28.79 -7.07
N VAL A 67 -2.67 -28.62 -6.69
CA VAL A 67 -1.55 -28.60 -7.67
C VAL A 67 -1.48 -29.91 -8.45
N GLN A 68 -1.67 -31.06 -7.79
CA GLN A 68 -1.67 -32.38 -8.46
C GLN A 68 -2.92 -32.59 -9.31
N GLU A 69 -4.09 -32.17 -8.81
CA GLU A 69 -5.37 -32.29 -9.51
C GLU A 69 -5.56 -31.24 -10.62
N LYS A 70 -4.70 -30.22 -10.68
CA LYS A 70 -4.74 -29.12 -11.66
C LYS A 70 -6.07 -28.37 -11.67
N LYS A 71 -6.60 -28.06 -10.50
CA LYS A 71 -7.89 -27.37 -10.40
C LYS A 71 -7.89 -26.25 -9.36
N SER A 72 -8.78 -25.29 -9.55
CA SER A 72 -9.11 -24.24 -8.59
C SER A 72 -10.29 -24.69 -7.72
N GLU A 73 -10.32 -24.26 -6.46
CA GLU A 73 -11.38 -24.59 -5.53
C GLU A 73 -11.65 -23.46 -4.54
N TYR A 74 -12.87 -23.37 -4.03
CA TYR A 74 -13.27 -22.55 -2.91
C TYR A 74 -13.49 -23.40 -1.68
N ARG A 75 -12.91 -22.99 -0.53
CA ARG A 75 -13.10 -23.70 0.73
C ARG A 75 -13.38 -22.75 1.88
N GLU A 76 -14.38 -23.08 2.68
CA GLU A 76 -14.66 -22.40 3.95
C GLU A 76 -13.98 -23.15 5.10
N TYR A 77 -13.30 -22.38 5.97
CA TYR A 77 -12.69 -22.88 7.20
C TYR A 77 -13.38 -22.26 8.41
N ASP A 78 -13.82 -23.10 9.34
CA ASP A 78 -14.26 -22.69 10.67
C ASP A 78 -13.05 -22.70 11.61
N LEU A 79 -12.68 -21.55 12.15
CA LEU A 79 -11.48 -21.38 12.99
C LEU A 79 -11.78 -21.73 14.46
N GLY A 80 -13.05 -21.92 14.84
CA GLY A 80 -13.48 -22.10 16.20
C GLY A 80 -12.94 -23.38 16.87
N THR A 81 -13.13 -23.43 18.19
CA THR A 81 -12.78 -24.58 19.07
C THR A 81 -13.92 -25.57 19.23
N GLY A 82 -15.03 -25.44 18.45
CA GLY A 82 -16.21 -26.25 18.57
C GLY A 82 -15.95 -27.76 18.35
N GLU A 83 -16.59 -28.61 19.16
CA GLU A 83 -16.42 -30.05 19.12
C GLU A 83 -16.67 -30.62 17.71
N GLY A 84 -15.58 -31.08 17.06
CA GLY A 84 -15.61 -31.94 15.87
C GLY A 84 -15.54 -31.26 14.49
N LYS A 85 -15.54 -29.93 14.35
CA LYS A 85 -15.53 -29.26 13.04
C LYS A 85 -14.62 -28.03 12.91
N GLY A 86 -14.09 -27.47 13.99
CA GLY A 86 -13.26 -26.29 13.96
C GLY A 86 -11.76 -26.61 13.92
N LEU A 87 -10.95 -25.68 13.41
CA LEU A 87 -9.49 -25.81 13.39
C LEU A 87 -8.81 -25.66 14.76
N GLY A 88 -9.59 -25.53 15.84
CA GLY A 88 -9.08 -25.40 17.21
C GLY A 88 -8.32 -24.10 17.48
N MET A 89 -8.59 -23.05 16.73
CA MET A 89 -7.94 -21.75 16.90
C MET A 89 -8.72 -20.86 17.87
N VAL A 90 -8.01 -20.13 18.71
CA VAL A 90 -8.61 -19.20 19.69
C VAL A 90 -9.41 -18.08 19.02
N CYS A 91 -9.12 -17.78 17.76
CA CYS A 91 -9.73 -16.68 17.00
C CYS A 91 -11.22 -16.88 16.67
N GLY A 92 -11.73 -18.12 16.58
CA GLY A 92 -13.17 -18.44 16.54
C GLY A 92 -13.99 -17.85 15.38
N GLY A 93 -13.37 -17.42 14.27
CA GLY A 93 -14.05 -16.88 13.10
C GLY A 93 -14.24 -17.89 11.98
N ARG A 94 -14.75 -17.42 10.84
CA ARG A 94 -14.82 -18.18 9.57
C ARG A 94 -14.11 -17.42 8.47
N VAL A 95 -13.42 -18.15 7.60
CA VAL A 95 -12.75 -17.59 6.42
C VAL A 95 -13.08 -18.41 5.19
N LYS A 96 -13.32 -17.74 4.07
CA LYS A 96 -13.37 -18.38 2.75
C LYS A 96 -12.06 -18.13 2.03
N VAL A 97 -11.43 -19.21 1.60
CA VAL A 97 -10.17 -19.20 0.86
C VAL A 97 -10.45 -19.64 -0.56
N CYS A 98 -10.01 -18.84 -1.52
CA CYS A 98 -9.90 -19.25 -2.91
C CYS A 98 -8.53 -19.87 -3.11
N PHE A 99 -8.50 -21.04 -3.69
CA PHE A 99 -7.31 -21.74 -4.17
C PHE A 99 -7.32 -21.67 -5.69
N TYR A 100 -6.50 -20.79 -6.23
CA TYR A 100 -6.46 -20.51 -7.66
C TYR A 100 -5.27 -21.23 -8.30
N PHE A 101 -5.56 -22.27 -9.07
CA PHE A 101 -4.54 -23.03 -9.81
C PHE A 101 -4.06 -22.25 -11.03
N MET A 102 -2.76 -22.25 -11.28
CA MET A 102 -2.10 -21.59 -12.41
C MET A 102 -0.98 -22.45 -12.96
N ASN A 103 -0.87 -22.45 -14.30
CA ASN A 103 0.22 -23.09 -15.03
C ASN A 103 0.62 -22.33 -16.30
N GLY A 104 0.17 -21.09 -16.46
CA GLY A 104 0.42 -20.26 -17.63
C GLY A 104 -0.47 -20.52 -18.84
N ALA A 105 -1.39 -21.51 -18.77
CA ALA A 105 -2.20 -21.91 -19.94
C ALA A 105 -3.26 -20.91 -20.36
N HIS A 106 -3.67 -20.00 -19.45
CA HIS A 106 -4.75 -19.03 -19.68
C HIS A 106 -4.27 -17.58 -19.73
N GLY A 107 -2.99 -17.33 -20.05
CA GLY A 107 -2.42 -16.00 -20.17
C GLY A 107 -2.15 -15.33 -18.82
N GLU A 108 -2.08 -16.10 -17.73
CA GLU A 108 -1.85 -15.58 -16.39
C GLU A 108 -0.53 -14.83 -16.28
N ALA A 109 0.53 -15.33 -16.94
CA ALA A 109 1.84 -14.69 -16.94
C ALA A 109 1.79 -13.28 -17.54
N GLU A 110 1.07 -13.09 -18.65
CA GLU A 110 0.90 -11.79 -19.29
C GLU A 110 0.13 -10.82 -18.40
N SER A 111 -0.97 -11.28 -17.78
CA SER A 111 -1.76 -10.47 -16.84
C SER A 111 -0.96 -10.07 -15.60
N LEU A 112 -0.16 -10.98 -15.05
CA LEU A 112 0.71 -10.69 -13.90
C LEU A 112 1.84 -9.73 -14.27
N ALA A 113 2.43 -9.86 -15.46
CA ALA A 113 3.43 -8.92 -15.97
C ALA A 113 2.82 -7.52 -16.14
N GLN A 114 1.58 -7.41 -16.62
CA GLN A 114 0.85 -6.15 -16.71
C GLN A 114 0.62 -5.53 -15.31
N ALA A 115 0.20 -6.33 -14.33
CA ALA A 115 0.03 -5.88 -12.95
C ALA A 115 1.36 -5.39 -12.36
N LEU A 116 2.45 -6.13 -12.57
CA LEU A 116 3.78 -5.77 -12.11
C LEU A 116 4.27 -4.46 -12.75
N ALA A 117 4.10 -4.30 -14.06
CA ALA A 117 4.44 -3.06 -14.76
C ALA A 117 3.62 -1.85 -14.27
N ALA A 118 2.35 -2.06 -13.90
CA ALA A 118 1.54 -1.02 -13.29
C ALA A 118 2.07 -0.64 -11.90
N GLN A 119 2.50 -1.62 -11.09
CA GLN A 119 3.12 -1.38 -9.79
C GLN A 119 4.43 -0.60 -9.90
N GLU A 120 5.33 -1.01 -10.78
CA GLU A 120 6.62 -0.33 -11.03
C GLU A 120 6.45 1.12 -11.48
N GLN A 121 5.35 1.43 -12.16
CA GLN A 121 4.99 2.77 -12.61
C GLN A 121 4.07 3.51 -11.63
N TYR A 122 3.79 2.93 -10.47
CA TYR A 122 2.88 3.48 -9.45
C TYR A 122 1.51 3.86 -10.03
N ARG A 123 0.96 3.03 -10.93
CA ARG A 123 -0.38 3.16 -11.50
C ARG A 123 -1.36 2.28 -10.74
N SER A 124 -2.52 2.84 -10.40
CA SER A 124 -3.61 2.09 -9.77
C SER A 124 -4.27 1.17 -10.79
N TYR A 125 -4.59 -0.05 -10.37
CA TYR A 125 -5.22 -1.05 -11.22
C TYR A 125 -6.13 -1.96 -10.41
N TRP A 126 -7.01 -2.68 -11.11
CA TRP A 126 -7.78 -3.79 -10.59
C TRP A 126 -7.25 -5.10 -11.16
N ILE A 127 -7.13 -6.12 -10.30
CA ILE A 127 -6.86 -7.51 -10.73
C ILE A 127 -8.10 -8.35 -10.46
N PHE A 128 -8.45 -9.21 -11.42
CA PHE A 128 -9.62 -10.05 -11.42
C PHE A 128 -9.18 -11.49 -11.59
N PHE A 129 -9.52 -12.35 -10.64
CA PHE A 129 -9.31 -13.78 -10.71
C PHE A 129 -10.64 -14.44 -11.06
N ALA A 130 -10.76 -15.06 -12.23
CA ALA A 130 -11.95 -15.75 -12.63
C ALA A 130 -12.16 -16.99 -11.75
N LEU A 131 -13.29 -17.08 -11.04
CA LEU A 131 -13.51 -18.11 -10.03
C LEU A 131 -13.67 -19.51 -10.60
N ASP A 132 -13.87 -19.62 -11.91
CA ASP A 132 -13.85 -20.88 -12.67
C ASP A 132 -12.43 -21.33 -13.08
N GLY A 133 -11.39 -20.60 -12.70
CA GLY A 133 -10.00 -20.89 -13.02
C GLY A 133 -9.58 -20.55 -14.45
N THR A 134 -10.40 -19.80 -15.20
CA THR A 134 -10.17 -19.55 -16.64
C THR A 134 -9.29 -18.36 -16.96
N GLY A 135 -8.57 -17.80 -16.00
CA GLY A 135 -7.57 -16.75 -16.21
C GLY A 135 -7.68 -15.57 -15.27
N ILE A 136 -6.69 -14.71 -15.38
CA ILE A 136 -6.58 -13.45 -14.64
C ILE A 136 -6.77 -12.30 -15.62
N ARG A 137 -7.41 -11.22 -15.17
CA ARG A 137 -7.57 -9.99 -15.93
C ARG A 137 -7.07 -8.81 -15.12
N VAL A 138 -6.36 -7.90 -15.75
CA VAL A 138 -5.90 -6.65 -15.14
C VAL A 138 -6.50 -5.48 -15.89
N LEU A 139 -7.07 -4.53 -15.18
CA LEU A 139 -7.60 -3.29 -15.74
C LEU A 139 -6.98 -2.11 -14.99
N GLU A 140 -6.48 -1.13 -15.73
CA GLU A 140 -6.13 0.15 -15.15
C GLU A 140 -7.37 0.84 -14.58
N LYS A 141 -7.18 1.70 -13.60
CA LYS A 141 -8.27 2.33 -12.86
C LYS A 141 -9.25 3.03 -13.78
N GLU A 142 -8.75 3.76 -14.76
CA GLU A 142 -9.56 4.51 -15.72
C GLU A 142 -10.44 3.58 -16.58
N ALA A 143 -9.89 2.46 -17.00
CA ALA A 143 -10.63 1.45 -17.76
C ALA A 143 -11.71 0.77 -16.91
N TRP A 144 -11.41 0.51 -15.64
CA TRP A 144 -12.38 -0.04 -14.69
C TRP A 144 -13.53 0.94 -14.42
N GLU A 145 -13.24 2.24 -14.18
CA GLU A 145 -14.24 3.26 -13.88
C GLU A 145 -15.27 3.48 -15.02
N MET A 146 -14.94 3.06 -16.24
CA MET A 146 -15.85 3.09 -17.38
C MET A 146 -16.86 1.92 -17.40
N LEU A 147 -16.66 0.90 -16.58
CA LEU A 147 -17.57 -0.27 -16.54
C LEU A 147 -18.77 -0.02 -15.62
N PRO A 148 -19.97 -0.52 -15.96
CA PRO A 148 -21.15 -0.41 -15.10
C PRO A 148 -20.94 -0.99 -13.70
N ALA A 149 -20.20 -2.09 -13.60
CA ALA A 149 -19.87 -2.75 -12.34
C ALA A 149 -19.03 -1.86 -11.39
N ALA A 150 -18.32 -0.85 -11.90
CA ALA A 150 -17.55 0.08 -11.08
C ALA A 150 -18.42 1.03 -10.26
N GLN A 151 -19.67 1.25 -10.68
CA GLN A 151 -20.60 2.19 -10.03
C GLN A 151 -21.20 1.67 -8.73
N GLU A 152 -21.09 0.38 -8.47
CA GLU A 152 -21.50 -0.20 -7.19
C GLU A 152 -20.48 0.17 -6.11
N LYS A 153 -20.94 0.83 -5.04
CA LYS A 153 -20.10 1.16 -3.89
C LYS A 153 -19.71 -0.13 -3.16
N ALA A 154 -18.52 -0.63 -3.43
CA ALA A 154 -17.94 -1.78 -2.76
C ALA A 154 -16.51 -1.44 -2.32
N GLY A 155 -16.00 -2.19 -1.32
CA GLY A 155 -14.62 -2.03 -0.84
C GLY A 155 -13.57 -2.42 -1.90
N HIS A 156 -12.29 -2.32 -1.52
CA HIS A 156 -11.14 -2.64 -2.39
C HIS A 156 -11.08 -4.11 -2.83
N CYS A 157 -11.82 -5.01 -2.19
CA CYS A 157 -11.94 -6.43 -2.56
C CYS A 157 -13.40 -6.81 -2.65
N ARG A 158 -13.80 -7.52 -3.70
CA ARG A 158 -15.18 -7.97 -3.88
C ARG A 158 -15.32 -9.13 -4.86
N ILE A 159 -16.43 -9.87 -4.74
CA ILE A 159 -16.88 -10.81 -5.76
C ILE A 159 -17.90 -10.08 -6.63
N LEU A 160 -17.75 -10.19 -7.95
CA LEU A 160 -18.63 -9.54 -8.93
C LEU A 160 -18.77 -10.37 -10.20
N GLU A 161 -19.82 -10.07 -10.96
CA GLU A 161 -20.00 -10.61 -12.31
C GLU A 161 -19.52 -9.61 -13.36
N LEU A 162 -18.72 -10.09 -14.31
CA LEU A 162 -18.26 -9.31 -15.46
C LEU A 162 -18.24 -10.22 -16.70
N ASP A 163 -18.87 -9.79 -17.79
CA ASP A 163 -18.96 -10.51 -19.04
C ASP A 163 -19.48 -11.97 -18.89
N GLY A 164 -20.42 -12.19 -17.94
CA GLY A 164 -21.03 -13.49 -17.67
C GLY A 164 -20.16 -14.46 -16.87
N LYS A 165 -19.06 -13.99 -16.30
CA LYS A 165 -18.19 -14.74 -15.38
C LYS A 165 -18.12 -14.10 -14.02
N THR A 166 -17.99 -14.93 -12.99
CA THR A 166 -17.79 -14.47 -11.60
C THR A 166 -16.30 -14.32 -11.33
N TYR A 167 -15.92 -13.17 -10.79
CA TYR A 167 -14.54 -12.84 -10.42
C TYR A 167 -14.43 -12.47 -8.94
N TYR A 168 -13.33 -12.86 -8.33
CA TYR A 168 -12.79 -12.11 -7.20
C TYR A 168 -11.96 -10.97 -7.77
N ALA A 169 -12.28 -9.75 -7.39
CA ALA A 169 -11.62 -8.55 -7.85
C ALA A 169 -11.00 -7.80 -6.67
N GLU A 170 -9.78 -7.31 -6.86
CA GLU A 170 -9.07 -6.51 -5.87
C GLU A 170 -8.47 -5.26 -6.50
N GLU A 171 -8.66 -4.14 -5.82
CA GLU A 171 -8.08 -2.85 -6.21
C GLU A 171 -6.70 -2.67 -5.58
N PHE A 172 -5.72 -2.39 -6.42
CA PHE A 172 -4.42 -1.87 -6.03
C PHE A 172 -4.39 -0.38 -6.30
N CYS A 173 -4.57 0.40 -5.25
CA CYS A 173 -4.62 1.84 -5.34
C CYS A 173 -3.32 2.44 -4.79
N TYR A 174 -2.59 3.14 -5.66
CA TYR A 174 -1.57 4.06 -5.21
C TYR A 174 -2.26 5.37 -4.82
N ASP A 175 -2.49 5.52 -3.52
CA ASP A 175 -3.27 6.62 -2.94
C ASP A 175 -2.41 7.86 -2.70
N GLY A 176 -1.82 8.36 -3.79
CA GLY A 176 -0.95 9.53 -3.81
C GLY A 176 0.54 9.20 -3.68
N LYS A 177 1.37 10.16 -4.10
CA LYS A 177 2.83 10.12 -3.99
C LYS A 177 3.27 10.90 -2.76
N VAL A 178 4.38 10.49 -2.16
CA VAL A 178 5.03 11.24 -1.09
C VAL A 178 6.14 12.08 -1.69
N TYR A 179 5.94 13.38 -1.74
CA TYR A 179 6.95 14.34 -2.16
C TYR A 179 7.77 14.78 -0.95
N LEU A 180 9.04 14.41 -0.92
CA LEU A 180 9.99 14.79 0.12
C LEU A 180 10.79 16.00 -0.35
N PHE A 181 10.52 17.14 0.24
CA PHE A 181 11.26 18.39 0.00
C PHE A 181 12.49 18.40 0.93
N GLY A 182 13.63 17.98 0.40
CA GLY A 182 14.92 17.79 1.06
C GLY A 182 15.40 16.34 1.01
N GLY A 183 16.60 16.12 0.45
CA GLY A 183 17.28 14.81 0.32
C GLY A 183 18.31 14.52 1.43
N GLY A 184 18.21 15.18 2.58
CA GLY A 184 19.15 15.00 3.70
C GLY A 184 19.01 13.66 4.41
N HIS A 185 19.78 13.48 5.51
CA HIS A 185 19.84 12.21 6.26
C HIS A 185 18.47 11.66 6.66
N LEU A 186 17.54 12.53 7.07
CA LEU A 186 16.19 12.07 7.44
C LEU A 186 15.44 11.49 6.24
N ALA A 187 15.56 12.09 5.06
CA ALA A 187 14.94 11.55 3.85
C ALA A 187 15.55 10.19 3.46
N GLN A 188 16.88 10.02 3.64
CA GLN A 188 17.57 8.76 3.38
C GLN A 188 17.10 7.64 4.30
N GLU A 189 16.75 7.93 5.56
CA GLU A 189 16.14 6.97 6.48
C GLU A 189 14.65 6.74 6.18
N LEU A 190 13.94 7.77 5.76
CA LEU A 190 12.49 7.71 5.57
C LEU A 190 12.08 6.97 4.29
N VAL A 191 12.81 7.16 3.18
CA VAL A 191 12.46 6.58 1.87
C VAL A 191 12.41 5.05 1.90
N PRO A 192 13.39 4.30 2.44
CA PRO A 192 13.31 2.84 2.56
C PRO A 192 12.11 2.36 3.38
N VAL A 193 11.80 3.06 4.48
CA VAL A 193 10.65 2.73 5.34
C VAL A 193 9.34 2.92 4.58
N LEU A 194 9.20 4.03 3.86
CA LEU A 194 8.01 4.33 3.08
C LEU A 194 7.86 3.38 1.87
N HIS A 195 8.96 3.03 1.21
CA HIS A 195 8.96 2.03 0.14
C HIS A 195 8.48 0.67 0.64
N HIS A 196 8.98 0.21 1.81
CA HIS A 196 8.52 -1.03 2.45
C HIS A 196 7.01 -1.01 2.78
N LEU A 197 6.43 0.17 2.94
CA LEU A 197 5.01 0.39 3.21
C LEU A 197 4.18 0.68 1.94
N ASP A 198 4.73 0.43 0.76
CA ASP A 198 4.12 0.66 -0.55
C ASP A 198 3.78 2.14 -0.84
N PHE A 199 4.54 3.10 -0.29
CA PHE A 199 4.46 4.49 -0.71
C PHE A 199 5.44 4.79 -1.85
N CYS A 200 4.99 5.50 -2.87
CA CYS A 200 5.84 6.05 -3.92
C CYS A 200 6.48 7.35 -3.45
N CYS A 201 7.80 7.37 -3.31
CA CYS A 201 8.54 8.55 -2.87
C CYS A 201 9.16 9.31 -4.05
N ILE A 202 9.01 10.64 -4.08
CA ILE A 202 9.70 11.55 -4.97
C ILE A 202 10.55 12.48 -4.11
N VAL A 203 11.85 12.43 -4.26
CA VAL A 203 12.80 13.23 -3.48
C VAL A 203 13.21 14.45 -4.27
N LEU A 204 13.13 15.62 -3.64
CA LEU A 204 13.41 16.94 -4.22
C LEU A 204 14.46 17.65 -3.36
N ASP A 205 15.53 18.13 -3.96
CA ASP A 205 16.52 18.98 -3.25
C ASP A 205 17.08 20.02 -4.22
N ASP A 206 17.61 21.12 -3.70
CA ASP A 206 18.25 22.20 -4.46
C ASP A 206 19.76 21.96 -4.68
N ARG A 207 20.26 20.80 -4.26
CA ARG A 207 21.66 20.38 -4.36
C ARG A 207 21.76 19.05 -5.08
N GLU A 208 22.61 18.99 -6.09
CA GLU A 208 22.76 17.82 -6.96
C GLU A 208 23.20 16.57 -6.20
N GLU A 209 24.10 16.71 -5.22
CA GLU A 209 24.58 15.59 -4.41
C GLU A 209 23.51 14.96 -3.51
N TYR A 210 22.37 15.62 -3.27
CA TYR A 210 21.27 15.12 -2.44
C TYR A 210 20.08 14.59 -3.25
N VAL A 211 20.21 14.52 -4.56
CA VAL A 211 19.26 13.89 -5.48
C VAL A 211 19.89 12.76 -6.28
N ASP A 212 21.09 12.34 -5.90
CA ASP A 212 21.74 11.18 -6.50
C ASP A 212 20.89 9.91 -6.28
N LYS A 213 20.60 9.20 -7.36
CA LYS A 213 19.83 7.95 -7.31
C LYS A 213 20.49 6.88 -6.43
N ALA A 214 21.82 6.92 -6.28
CA ALA A 214 22.55 6.02 -5.40
C ALA A 214 22.21 6.22 -3.92
N LEU A 215 21.83 7.43 -3.48
CA LEU A 215 21.36 7.71 -2.14
C LEU A 215 19.91 7.25 -1.91
N PHE A 216 19.14 7.11 -2.99
CA PHE A 216 17.71 6.81 -2.94
C PHE A 216 17.34 5.68 -3.92
N PRO A 217 17.90 4.45 -3.75
CA PRO A 217 17.59 3.34 -4.66
C PRO A 217 16.09 3.00 -4.66
N ASP A 218 15.42 3.18 -3.53
CA ASP A 218 14.00 2.86 -3.30
C ASP A 218 13.04 4.02 -3.64
N ALA A 219 13.55 5.19 -4.04
CA ALA A 219 12.69 6.28 -4.49
C ALA A 219 12.18 6.02 -5.91
N GLY A 220 10.91 6.35 -6.17
CA GLY A 220 10.36 6.33 -7.53
C GLY A 220 11.05 7.35 -8.45
N GLN A 221 11.43 8.50 -7.89
CA GLN A 221 12.14 9.57 -8.63
C GLN A 221 12.94 10.46 -7.68
N THR A 222 14.05 10.99 -8.18
CA THR A 222 14.79 12.09 -7.54
C THR A 222 14.86 13.27 -8.51
N MET A 223 14.76 14.50 -8.01
CA MET A 223 14.73 15.71 -8.86
C MET A 223 15.52 16.84 -8.22
N LEU A 224 16.44 17.44 -9.00
CA LEU A 224 17.06 18.71 -8.66
C LEU A 224 16.06 19.83 -8.95
N VAL A 225 15.77 20.66 -7.96
CA VAL A 225 14.73 21.69 -8.05
C VAL A 225 15.20 23.04 -7.49
N ASP A 226 14.59 24.11 -7.95
CA ASP A 226 14.61 25.40 -7.29
C ASP A 226 13.32 25.55 -6.48
N PHE A 227 13.42 25.59 -5.16
CA PHE A 227 12.26 25.70 -4.27
C PHE A 227 11.42 26.97 -4.49
N THR A 228 11.97 27.97 -5.18
CA THR A 228 11.22 29.19 -5.55
C THR A 228 10.36 29.01 -6.81
N LYS A 229 10.52 27.89 -7.55
CA LYS A 229 9.87 27.61 -8.84
C LYS A 229 9.08 26.32 -8.87
N LEU A 230 8.66 25.81 -7.73
CA LEU A 230 7.98 24.53 -7.63
C LEU A 230 6.67 24.49 -8.41
N ASP A 231 5.94 25.62 -8.49
CA ASP A 231 4.68 25.73 -9.24
C ASP A 231 4.87 25.49 -10.76
N GLU A 232 6.09 25.67 -11.30
CA GLU A 232 6.40 25.49 -12.72
C GLU A 232 6.69 24.02 -13.08
N ILE A 233 7.12 23.21 -12.10
CA ILE A 233 7.68 21.88 -12.34
C ILE A 233 6.89 20.75 -11.69
N LEU A 234 6.07 21.04 -10.69
CA LEU A 234 5.31 20.03 -9.96
C LEU A 234 3.80 20.18 -10.19
N SER A 235 3.17 19.06 -10.49
CA SER A 235 1.70 18.94 -10.48
C SER A 235 1.29 18.01 -9.34
N ILE A 236 0.85 18.60 -8.25
CA ILE A 236 0.44 17.89 -7.04
C ILE A 236 -1.04 17.56 -7.12
N ARG A 237 -1.39 16.32 -6.83
CA ARG A 237 -2.77 15.84 -6.77
C ARG A 237 -3.32 15.97 -5.35
N LYS A 238 -4.64 16.03 -5.23
CA LYS A 238 -5.30 16.12 -3.91
C LYS A 238 -4.91 14.98 -2.95
N ASN A 239 -4.61 13.78 -3.47
CA ASN A 239 -4.25 12.62 -2.66
C ASN A 239 -2.77 12.54 -2.30
N ASP A 240 -1.93 13.41 -2.87
CA ASP A 240 -0.50 13.40 -2.59
C ASP A 240 -0.19 13.87 -1.16
N TYR A 241 0.97 13.47 -0.68
CA TYR A 241 1.51 13.78 0.64
C TYR A 241 2.77 14.63 0.46
N LEU A 242 2.81 15.77 1.12
CA LEU A 242 3.94 16.69 1.06
C LEU A 242 4.68 16.67 2.40
N VAL A 243 5.93 16.25 2.37
CA VAL A 243 6.79 16.06 3.55
C VAL A 243 7.99 17.01 3.42
N ILE A 244 8.03 18.06 4.24
CA ILE A 244 9.02 19.12 4.18
C ILE A 244 10.09 18.84 5.23
N VAL A 245 11.29 18.47 4.75
CA VAL A 245 12.46 18.10 5.56
C VAL A 245 13.72 18.85 5.09
N THR A 246 13.53 20.06 4.55
CA THR A 246 14.60 20.84 3.96
C THR A 246 15.61 21.34 5.00
N ARG A 247 16.76 21.76 4.49
CA ARG A 247 17.80 22.43 5.27
C ARG A 247 17.51 23.93 5.40
N GLY A 248 17.07 24.37 6.58
CA GLY A 248 17.01 25.81 6.91
C GLY A 248 15.68 26.48 6.60
N HIS A 249 15.49 27.64 7.20
CA HIS A 249 14.21 28.33 7.28
C HIS A 249 13.70 28.92 5.96
N ARG A 250 14.58 29.17 4.99
CA ARG A 250 14.20 29.80 3.72
C ARG A 250 13.53 28.80 2.81
N CYS A 251 14.18 27.67 2.58
CA CYS A 251 13.62 26.60 1.74
C CYS A 251 12.34 26.01 2.34
N ASP A 252 12.25 25.89 3.68
CA ASP A 252 11.02 25.44 4.34
C ASP A 252 9.84 26.38 4.05
N ALA A 253 10.03 27.69 4.17
CA ALA A 253 8.96 28.65 3.94
C ALA A 253 8.48 28.65 2.46
N ASP A 254 9.40 28.52 1.51
CA ASP A 254 9.06 28.48 0.10
C ASP A 254 8.34 27.15 -0.25
N ALA A 255 8.82 26.01 0.27
CA ALA A 255 8.18 24.70 0.08
C ALA A 255 6.80 24.64 0.78
N GLU A 256 6.66 25.18 1.99
CA GLU A 256 5.39 25.21 2.73
C GLU A 256 4.38 26.15 2.07
N ALA A 257 4.82 27.33 1.58
CA ALA A 257 3.98 28.23 0.81
C ALA A 257 3.46 27.56 -0.49
N PHE A 258 4.32 26.84 -1.20
CA PHE A 258 3.90 26.03 -2.33
C PHE A 258 2.88 24.98 -1.91
N ALA A 259 3.20 24.17 -0.89
CA ALA A 259 2.35 23.07 -0.42
C ALA A 259 0.93 23.56 -0.07
N LEU A 260 0.81 24.68 0.64
CA LEU A 260 -0.48 25.27 1.03
C LEU A 260 -1.35 25.71 -0.16
N ARG A 261 -0.74 26.00 -1.32
CA ARG A 261 -1.49 26.34 -2.55
C ARG A 261 -1.99 25.13 -3.31
N THR A 262 -1.40 23.94 -3.12
CA THR A 262 -1.71 22.75 -3.93
C THR A 262 -3.02 22.07 -3.57
N GLY A 263 -3.54 22.26 -2.37
CA GLY A 263 -4.70 21.52 -1.85
C GLY A 263 -4.43 20.04 -1.58
N ALA A 264 -3.17 19.64 -1.43
CA ALA A 264 -2.77 18.29 -1.03
C ALA A 264 -3.42 17.88 0.29
N SER A 265 -3.75 16.62 0.43
CA SER A 265 -4.47 16.10 1.61
C SER A 265 -3.62 15.99 2.87
N TYR A 266 -2.31 16.10 2.71
CA TYR A 266 -1.37 16.04 3.82
C TYR A 266 -0.17 16.94 3.55
N ILE A 267 0.14 17.79 4.51
CA ILE A 267 1.34 18.63 4.54
C ILE A 267 1.97 18.44 5.90
N GLY A 268 3.19 17.92 5.96
CA GLY A 268 3.93 17.73 7.19
C GLY A 268 5.30 18.40 7.14
N VAL A 269 5.68 19.07 8.21
CA VAL A 269 6.92 19.87 8.29
C VAL A 269 7.77 19.43 9.45
N VAL A 270 9.04 19.13 9.20
CA VAL A 270 10.04 18.87 10.23
C VAL A 270 10.58 20.18 10.79
N GLY A 271 10.47 20.35 12.08
CA GLY A 271 11.03 21.51 12.73
C GLY A 271 10.74 21.57 14.23
N SER A 272 11.64 22.25 14.97
CA SER A 272 11.36 22.58 16.34
C SER A 272 10.18 23.57 16.43
N ARG A 273 9.48 23.59 17.55
CA ARG A 273 8.36 24.54 17.81
C ARG A 273 8.75 25.99 17.50
N ARG A 274 10.00 26.39 17.77
CA ARG A 274 10.50 27.73 17.47
C ARG A 274 10.62 27.96 15.94
N LYS A 275 11.13 26.99 15.20
CA LYS A 275 11.27 27.06 13.73
C LYS A 275 9.90 27.12 13.08
N THR A 276 9.00 26.23 13.47
CA THR A 276 7.61 26.17 12.97
C THR A 276 6.89 27.50 13.19
N LYS A 277 7.01 28.09 14.39
CA LYS A 277 6.41 29.41 14.67
C LYS A 277 6.95 30.48 13.74
N TYR A 278 8.27 30.56 13.57
CA TYR A 278 8.88 31.57 12.70
C TYR A 278 8.39 31.44 11.23
N VAL A 279 8.32 30.23 10.68
CA VAL A 279 7.82 30.00 9.31
C VAL A 279 6.34 30.37 9.22
N ARG A 280 5.54 29.98 10.23
CA ARG A 280 4.11 30.31 10.32
C ARG A 280 3.86 31.83 10.31
N ASP A 281 4.59 32.60 11.15
CA ASP A 281 4.47 34.05 11.20
C ASP A 281 4.80 34.71 9.85
N LYS A 282 5.81 34.16 9.13
CA LYS A 282 6.18 34.60 7.78
C LYS A 282 5.09 34.31 6.73
N LEU A 283 4.45 33.13 6.79
CA LEU A 283 3.41 32.73 5.86
C LEU A 283 2.11 33.51 6.13
N GLU A 284 1.78 33.77 7.37
CA GLU A 284 0.65 34.64 7.74
C GLU A 284 0.83 36.07 7.18
N ALA A 285 2.04 36.60 7.24
CA ALA A 285 2.38 37.87 6.60
C ALA A 285 2.30 37.87 5.06
N GLN A 286 2.38 36.70 4.43
CA GLN A 286 2.16 36.48 3.01
C GLN A 286 0.67 36.31 2.63
N GLY A 287 -0.25 36.30 3.60
CA GLY A 287 -1.68 36.22 3.38
C GLY A 287 -2.29 34.84 3.48
N PHE A 288 -1.56 33.84 3.94
CA PHE A 288 -2.15 32.51 4.23
C PHE A 288 -3.07 32.61 5.46
N THR A 289 -4.25 31.97 5.38
CA THR A 289 -5.22 32.00 6.44
C THR A 289 -4.82 31.10 7.62
N LYS A 290 -5.39 31.39 8.79
CA LYS A 290 -5.15 30.58 9.97
C LYS A 290 -5.57 29.11 9.73
N GLU A 291 -6.69 28.88 9.06
CA GLU A 291 -7.21 27.56 8.72
C GLU A 291 -6.21 26.77 7.85
N GLN A 292 -5.62 27.43 6.85
CA GLN A 292 -4.58 26.81 6.02
C GLN A 292 -3.36 26.43 6.86
N LEU A 293 -2.87 27.35 7.69
CA LEU A 293 -1.71 27.12 8.56
C LEU A 293 -1.98 26.06 9.62
N ASP A 294 -3.20 25.96 10.13
CA ASP A 294 -3.60 24.95 11.12
C ASP A 294 -3.78 23.55 10.49
N SER A 295 -3.87 23.45 9.17
CA SER A 295 -3.92 22.17 8.45
C SER A 295 -2.56 21.48 8.31
N VAL A 296 -1.46 22.17 8.59
CA VAL A 296 -0.11 21.65 8.52
C VAL A 296 0.25 20.86 9.77
N TYR A 297 0.75 19.64 9.59
CA TYR A 297 1.29 18.83 10.68
C TYR A 297 2.71 19.30 11.03
N ALA A 298 2.83 20.15 12.02
CA ALA A 298 4.11 20.71 12.48
C ALA A 298 4.16 20.82 14.02
N PRO A 299 5.00 20.02 14.68
CA PRO A 299 5.97 19.08 14.08
C PRO A 299 5.31 17.87 13.43
N ILE A 300 5.93 17.38 12.36
CA ILE A 300 5.51 16.16 11.64
C ILE A 300 5.76 14.91 12.51
N GLY A 301 4.94 13.88 12.29
CA GLY A 301 5.07 12.60 12.98
C GLY A 301 4.15 12.46 14.19
N ILE A 302 4.03 11.24 14.69
CA ILE A 302 3.33 10.94 15.95
C ILE A 302 4.34 11.00 17.12
N GLU A 303 3.87 11.40 18.30
CA GLU A 303 4.72 11.50 19.49
C GLU A 303 5.11 10.09 19.98
N ILE A 304 6.36 9.71 19.79
CA ILE A 304 6.93 8.41 20.21
C ILE A 304 8.25 8.59 20.99
N GLY A 305 8.64 9.84 21.32
CA GLY A 305 9.92 10.12 21.95
C GLY A 305 11.13 9.95 21.00
N SER A 306 10.94 10.14 19.69
CA SER A 306 12.00 9.98 18.68
C SER A 306 13.07 11.05 18.76
N GLU A 307 14.35 10.65 18.68
CA GLU A 307 15.52 11.54 18.75
C GLU A 307 16.41 11.41 17.49
N THR A 308 16.61 10.20 17.00
CA THR A 308 17.47 9.93 15.84
C THR A 308 16.71 10.08 14.51
N PRO A 309 17.40 10.35 13.38
CA PRO A 309 16.76 10.38 12.07
C PRO A 309 15.95 9.12 11.75
N ALA A 310 16.45 7.94 12.10
CA ALA A 310 15.74 6.67 11.89
C ALA A 310 14.45 6.58 12.73
N GLU A 311 14.47 6.98 13.99
CA GLU A 311 13.28 7.01 14.86
C GLU A 311 12.26 8.05 14.38
N ILE A 312 12.73 9.22 13.93
CA ILE A 312 11.88 10.27 13.35
C ILE A 312 11.24 9.75 12.06
N ALA A 313 11.96 9.00 11.23
CA ALA A 313 11.41 8.35 10.04
C ALA A 313 10.26 7.39 10.38
N ILE A 314 10.39 6.58 11.43
CA ILE A 314 9.32 5.71 11.93
C ILE A 314 8.11 6.51 12.41
N SER A 315 8.34 7.58 13.16
CA SER A 315 7.28 8.49 13.62
C SER A 315 6.48 9.10 12.46
N ILE A 316 7.17 9.58 11.42
CA ILE A 316 6.55 10.12 10.21
C ILE A 316 5.79 9.03 9.45
N ALA A 317 6.39 7.87 9.24
CA ALA A 317 5.76 6.75 8.55
C ALA A 317 4.47 6.31 9.26
N ALA A 318 4.47 6.24 10.59
CA ALA A 318 3.30 5.91 11.38
C ALA A 318 2.17 6.95 11.20
N GLN A 319 2.48 8.23 11.14
CA GLN A 319 1.50 9.28 10.84
C GLN A 319 0.92 9.15 9.44
N LEU A 320 1.76 8.89 8.43
CA LEU A 320 1.31 8.67 7.05
C LEU A 320 0.39 7.44 6.93
N ILE A 321 0.66 6.36 7.68
CA ILE A 321 -0.24 5.20 7.79
C ILE A 321 -1.60 5.62 8.37
N GLN A 322 -1.64 6.43 9.43
CA GLN A 322 -2.89 6.93 10.01
C GLN A 322 -3.71 7.72 8.98
N ILE A 323 -3.06 8.63 8.24
CA ILE A 323 -3.72 9.46 7.23
C ILE A 323 -4.25 8.58 6.09
N ARG A 324 -3.44 7.64 5.56
CA ARG A 324 -3.85 6.69 4.52
C ARG A 324 -5.04 5.84 4.98
N SER A 325 -4.99 5.32 6.19
CA SER A 325 -6.07 4.51 6.77
C SER A 325 -7.38 5.30 6.93
N ALA A 326 -7.31 6.58 7.28
CA ALA A 326 -8.48 7.44 7.38
C ALA A 326 -9.14 7.71 6.02
N LYS A 327 -8.33 7.86 4.95
CA LYS A 327 -8.84 8.04 3.57
C LYS A 327 -9.52 6.79 3.06
N THR A 328 -8.96 5.62 3.31
CA THR A 328 -9.47 4.33 2.77
C THR A 328 -10.64 3.75 3.55
N GLY A 329 -11.13 4.43 4.58
CA GLY A 329 -12.26 3.97 5.39
C GLY A 329 -11.99 2.68 6.20
N LYS A 330 -10.73 2.25 6.31
CA LYS A 330 -10.34 1.16 7.21
C LYS A 330 -10.63 1.62 8.64
N ARG A 331 -11.74 1.14 9.21
CA ARG A 331 -12.15 1.45 10.58
C ARG A 331 -11.00 1.19 11.55
N LYS A 332 -10.73 2.17 12.39
CA LYS A 332 -10.03 1.99 13.66
C LYS A 332 -10.73 0.85 14.41
N GLY A 333 -10.08 -0.29 14.53
CA GLY A 333 -10.37 -1.19 15.64
C GLY A 333 -10.10 -0.33 16.89
N ALA A 334 -11.14 -0.03 17.65
CA ALA A 334 -10.99 0.60 18.93
C ALA A 334 -10.17 -0.35 19.80
N HIS A 335 -8.87 -0.09 19.93
CA HIS A 335 -8.13 -0.64 21.07
C HIS A 335 -8.72 0.01 22.31
N PRO A 336 -9.29 -0.78 23.26
CA PRO A 336 -9.61 -0.22 24.54
C PRO A 336 -8.33 0.35 25.12
N ALA A 337 -8.38 1.61 25.55
CA ALA A 337 -7.30 2.24 26.27
C ALA A 337 -6.88 1.32 27.43
N LEU A 338 -5.63 0.89 27.41
CA LEU A 338 -5.00 0.32 28.61
C LEU A 338 -4.88 1.48 29.60
N HIS A 339 -5.88 1.62 30.45
CA HIS A 339 -5.77 2.41 31.65
C HIS A 339 -4.93 1.61 32.67
N THR A 340 -3.75 2.07 32.95
CA THR A 340 -3.04 1.86 34.21
C THR A 340 -2.78 3.20 34.84
#